data_2635bd290606ce8eda9678b0e5a3a235
#
_entry.id   2635bd290606ce8eda9678b0e5a3a235
#
_cell.length_a   1.000
_cell.length_b   1.000
_cell.length_c   1.000
_cell.angle_alpha   90.00
_cell.angle_beta   90.00
_cell.angle_gamma   90.00
#
_symmetry.space_group_name_H-M   'P 1'
#
loop_
_entity.id
_entity.type
_entity.pdbx_description
1 polymer ?
#
loop_
_entity_poly.entity_id
_entity_poly.type
_entity_poly.pdbx_seq_one_letter_code
_entity_poly.pdbx_strand_id
1 'polypeptide(L)'
;MKLYHGINGFQRKAKVMEYFEVQKIAKDTIDYIKKEIRAGMKLTDVRRLCEEKMLALGADSFWYWDVGAFVFSGDETTVSVSGREYVTSDRLIAADDIITIDLSPQCGNIWGDYARTVILEDGKVVDDINSIRKFEWRNGLLMEEELHAELLRFAAPQTTFEELYFHINQLITDRGFINLDFLGNLGHSIVKDKNDRIYTEKGNTALLSSVDYFTFEPHISVKGSKYGYKKENIYYFADGVLKEL
;
A
#
# COMPACT_ATOMS: atom_id res chain seq x y z
N MET A 1 32.47 16.16 -26.46
CA MET A 1 31.25 16.31 -25.66
C MET A 1 30.26 15.21 -26.04
N LYS A 2 30.53 13.94 -25.71
CA LYS A 2 29.66 12.78 -26.02
C LYS A 2 29.98 11.58 -25.10
N LEU A 3 29.93 11.74 -23.77
CA LEU A 3 30.21 10.62 -22.83
C LEU A 3 29.35 10.61 -21.56
N TYR A 4 28.36 11.51 -21.43
CA TYR A 4 27.59 11.60 -20.17
C TYR A 4 26.18 10.97 -20.19
N HIS A 5 25.66 10.56 -21.35
CA HIS A 5 24.30 10.01 -21.41
C HIS A 5 24.17 8.49 -21.19
N GLY A 6 25.29 7.74 -21.35
CA GLY A 6 25.23 6.28 -21.20
C GLY A 6 25.30 5.76 -19.76
N ILE A 7 25.99 6.49 -18.89
CA ILE A 7 26.22 6.04 -17.50
C ILE A 7 24.96 6.21 -16.64
N ASN A 8 24.22 7.31 -16.83
CA ASN A 8 23.01 7.55 -16.05
C ASN A 8 21.86 6.57 -16.36
N GLY A 9 21.74 6.14 -17.61
CA GLY A 9 20.68 5.19 -18.00
C GLY A 9 20.91 3.78 -17.42
N PHE A 10 22.17 3.33 -17.32
CA PHE A 10 22.49 2.01 -16.80
C PHE A 10 22.36 1.94 -15.27
N GLN A 11 22.82 2.98 -14.55
CA GLN A 11 22.68 3.07 -13.09
C GLN A 11 21.22 3.15 -12.67
N ARG A 12 20.37 3.90 -13.41
CA ARG A 12 18.94 4.01 -13.13
C ARG A 12 18.20 2.68 -13.33
N LYS A 13 18.56 1.90 -14.38
CA LYS A 13 18.00 0.56 -14.60
C LYS A 13 18.35 -0.41 -13.48
N ALA A 14 19.60 -0.42 -13.02
CA ALA A 14 20.04 -1.27 -11.91
C ALA A 14 19.29 -0.92 -10.63
N LYS A 15 19.13 0.38 -10.31
CA LYS A 15 18.38 0.86 -9.13
C LYS A 15 16.90 0.42 -9.18
N VAL A 16 16.27 0.48 -10.34
CA VAL A 16 14.86 0.02 -10.51
C VAL A 16 14.76 -1.48 -10.23
N MET A 17 15.73 -2.29 -10.65
CA MET A 17 15.71 -3.72 -10.39
C MET A 17 15.81 -4.06 -8.89
N GLU A 18 16.66 -3.36 -8.14
CA GLU A 18 16.77 -3.57 -6.68
C GLU A 18 15.45 -3.27 -5.94
N TYR A 19 14.83 -2.13 -6.21
CA TYR A 19 13.52 -1.80 -5.63
C TYR A 19 12.43 -2.78 -6.07
N PHE A 20 12.47 -3.20 -7.32
CA PHE A 20 11.55 -4.20 -7.85
C PHE A 20 11.64 -5.54 -7.08
N GLU A 21 12.84 -5.99 -6.73
CA GLU A 21 13.04 -7.23 -5.98
C GLU A 21 12.45 -7.13 -4.57
N VAL A 22 12.69 -6.02 -3.85
CA VAL A 22 12.12 -5.83 -2.50
C VAL A 22 10.60 -5.69 -2.55
N GLN A 23 10.06 -4.94 -3.53
CA GLN A 23 8.61 -4.82 -3.71
C GLN A 23 7.98 -6.17 -4.08
N LYS A 24 8.70 -7.00 -4.86
CA LYS A 24 8.26 -8.37 -5.18
C LYS A 24 8.15 -9.24 -3.94
N ILE A 25 9.02 -9.09 -2.92
CA ILE A 25 8.90 -9.81 -1.64
C ILE A 25 7.53 -9.54 -1.01
N ALA A 26 7.07 -8.27 -0.97
CA ALA A 26 5.77 -7.93 -0.44
C ALA A 26 4.63 -8.53 -1.28
N LYS A 27 4.68 -8.38 -2.61
CA LYS A 27 3.69 -8.95 -3.53
C LYS A 27 3.56 -10.47 -3.37
N ASP A 28 4.69 -11.21 -3.40
CA ASP A 28 4.73 -12.66 -3.23
C ASP A 28 4.24 -13.09 -1.82
N THR A 29 4.43 -12.25 -0.81
CA THR A 29 3.93 -12.50 0.55
C THR A 29 2.42 -12.38 0.63
N ILE A 30 1.81 -11.37 -0.01
CA ILE A 30 0.33 -11.28 -0.10
C ILE A 30 -0.23 -12.50 -0.85
N ASP A 31 0.38 -12.91 -1.96
CA ASP A 31 -0.06 -14.09 -2.72
C ASP A 31 0.06 -15.40 -1.92
N TYR A 32 1.07 -15.49 -1.04
CA TYR A 32 1.23 -16.60 -0.12
C TYR A 32 0.16 -16.57 0.97
N ILE A 33 -0.03 -15.43 1.65
CA ILE A 33 -0.94 -15.34 2.80
C ILE A 33 -2.41 -15.55 2.38
N LYS A 34 -2.81 -15.13 1.19
CA LYS A 34 -4.14 -15.40 0.63
C LYS A 34 -4.43 -16.92 0.52
N LYS A 35 -3.42 -17.76 0.37
CA LYS A 35 -3.55 -19.23 0.33
C LYS A 35 -3.56 -19.86 1.72
N GLU A 36 -2.97 -19.19 2.71
CA GLU A 36 -2.82 -19.70 4.07
C GLU A 36 -3.92 -19.23 5.02
N ILE A 37 -4.44 -18.01 4.81
CA ILE A 37 -5.41 -17.37 5.68
C ILE A 37 -6.76 -18.09 5.67
N ARG A 38 -7.34 -18.34 6.83
CA ARG A 38 -8.63 -19.00 6.99
C ARG A 38 -9.33 -18.60 8.28
N ALA A 39 -10.63 -18.82 8.34
CA ALA A 39 -11.43 -18.60 9.55
C ALA A 39 -10.84 -19.34 10.76
N GLY A 40 -10.87 -18.70 11.92
CA GLY A 40 -10.36 -19.22 13.16
C GLY A 40 -8.86 -18.95 13.42
N MET A 41 -8.11 -18.42 12.45
CA MET A 41 -6.74 -17.95 12.69
C MET A 41 -6.76 -16.65 13.48
N LYS A 42 -5.76 -16.45 14.34
CA LYS A 42 -5.53 -15.16 15.02
C LYS A 42 -4.83 -14.17 14.07
N LEU A 43 -5.09 -12.89 14.21
CA LEU A 43 -4.36 -11.86 13.46
C LEU A 43 -2.86 -11.86 13.77
N THR A 44 -2.49 -12.20 15.01
CA THR A 44 -1.08 -12.39 15.41
C THR A 44 -0.39 -13.54 14.66
N ASP A 45 -1.12 -14.62 14.30
CA ASP A 45 -0.58 -15.70 13.47
C ASP A 45 -0.43 -15.25 12.01
N VAL A 46 -1.39 -14.48 11.48
CA VAL A 46 -1.30 -13.90 10.14
C VAL A 46 -0.09 -12.99 10.03
N ARG A 47 0.11 -12.08 11.00
CA ARG A 47 1.29 -11.21 11.06
C ARG A 47 2.58 -12.04 11.04
N ARG A 48 2.70 -13.00 11.95
CA ARG A 48 3.88 -13.88 12.03
C ARG A 48 4.17 -14.58 10.70
N LEU A 49 3.15 -15.14 10.03
CA LEU A 49 3.31 -15.78 8.72
C LEU A 49 3.77 -14.81 7.64
N CYS A 50 3.27 -13.57 7.62
CA CYS A 50 3.75 -12.54 6.70
C CYS A 50 5.22 -12.22 6.94
N GLU A 51 5.60 -11.95 8.19
CA GLU A 51 6.96 -11.59 8.57
C GLU A 51 7.95 -12.73 8.26
N GLU A 52 7.63 -13.97 8.66
CA GLU A 52 8.43 -15.16 8.34
C GLU A 52 8.59 -15.36 6.82
N LYS A 53 7.52 -15.13 6.05
CA LYS A 53 7.56 -15.26 4.59
C LYS A 53 8.43 -14.21 3.94
N MET A 54 8.34 -12.94 4.35
CA MET A 54 9.20 -11.87 3.84
C MET A 54 10.68 -12.14 4.12
N LEU A 55 11.02 -12.59 5.34
CA LEU A 55 12.40 -12.98 5.69
C LEU A 55 12.87 -14.18 4.86
N ALA A 56 12.02 -15.19 4.65
CA ALA A 56 12.34 -16.34 3.81
C ALA A 56 12.55 -15.99 2.32
N LEU A 57 11.93 -14.91 1.85
CA LEU A 57 12.10 -14.37 0.49
C LEU A 57 13.30 -13.43 0.35
N GLY A 58 14.00 -13.12 1.45
CA GLY A 58 15.25 -12.36 1.43
C GLY A 58 15.17 -10.95 2.01
N ALA A 59 14.07 -10.54 2.62
CA ALA A 59 14.07 -9.36 3.49
C ALA A 59 15.03 -9.60 4.67
N ASP A 60 15.76 -8.58 5.09
CA ASP A 60 16.65 -8.65 6.26
C ASP A 60 16.07 -7.94 7.49
N SER A 61 15.07 -7.10 7.29
CA SER A 61 14.44 -6.27 8.32
C SER A 61 13.10 -5.71 7.84
N PHE A 62 12.48 -4.88 8.65
CA PHE A 62 11.24 -4.16 8.35
C PHE A 62 11.45 -2.66 8.60
N TRP A 63 11.11 -1.86 7.60
CA TRP A 63 11.49 -0.45 7.63
C TRP A 63 10.66 0.41 8.58
N TYR A 64 9.40 0.04 8.83
CA TYR A 64 8.48 0.88 9.59
C TYR A 64 8.36 0.42 11.04
N TRP A 65 9.26 0.90 11.90
CA TRP A 65 9.33 0.60 13.34
C TRP A 65 9.46 -0.88 13.68
N ASP A 66 10.20 -1.64 12.87
CA ASP A 66 10.37 -3.09 13.00
C ASP A 66 9.05 -3.88 12.97
N VAL A 67 7.97 -3.30 12.45
CA VAL A 67 6.69 -3.95 12.15
C VAL A 67 6.70 -4.39 10.71
N GLY A 68 6.74 -5.70 10.46
CA GLY A 68 6.75 -6.25 9.10
C GLY A 68 5.38 -6.30 8.45
N ALA A 69 4.34 -6.48 9.26
CA ALA A 69 2.97 -6.54 8.77
C ALA A 69 1.98 -5.89 9.74
N PHE A 70 1.20 -4.94 9.25
CA PHE A 70 0.00 -4.44 9.91
C PHE A 70 -1.18 -5.29 9.45
N VAL A 71 -1.88 -5.89 10.40
CA VAL A 71 -3.01 -6.79 10.10
C VAL A 71 -4.20 -6.37 10.95
N PHE A 72 -5.29 -6.02 10.29
CA PHE A 72 -6.55 -5.64 10.94
C PHE A 72 -7.69 -6.44 10.33
N SER A 73 -8.75 -6.72 11.08
CA SER A 73 -9.95 -7.37 10.55
C SER A 73 -11.25 -6.73 11.05
N GLY A 74 -12.30 -6.90 10.28
CA GLY A 74 -13.63 -6.39 10.59
C GLY A 74 -13.63 -4.87 10.79
N ASP A 75 -14.09 -4.42 11.96
CA ASP A 75 -14.15 -2.99 12.32
C ASP A 75 -12.77 -2.38 12.64
N GLU A 76 -11.77 -3.20 12.97
CA GLU A 76 -10.39 -2.73 13.13
C GLU A 76 -9.78 -2.23 11.79
N THR A 77 -10.33 -2.63 10.65
CA THR A 77 -9.85 -2.15 9.33
C THR A 77 -9.98 -0.65 9.13
N THR A 78 -10.76 0.05 9.98
CA THR A 78 -10.85 1.52 9.96
C THR A 78 -9.74 2.22 10.76
N VAL A 79 -8.88 1.47 11.44
CA VAL A 79 -7.84 2.03 12.30
C VAL A 79 -6.65 2.48 11.47
N SER A 80 -6.25 3.75 11.63
CA SER A 80 -4.98 4.29 11.17
C SER A 80 -4.08 4.52 12.39
N VAL A 81 -2.92 3.85 12.45
CA VAL A 81 -2.02 3.88 13.61
C VAL A 81 -0.56 3.85 13.16
N SER A 82 0.29 4.58 13.89
CA SER A 82 1.74 4.53 13.67
C SER A 82 2.32 3.16 14.06
N GLY A 83 3.33 2.68 13.34
CA GLY A 83 4.06 1.46 13.70
C GLY A 83 4.66 1.49 15.11
N ARG A 84 4.95 2.69 15.64
CA ARG A 84 5.39 2.87 17.03
C ARG A 84 4.36 2.43 18.06
N GLU A 85 3.07 2.58 17.73
CA GLU A 85 1.95 2.34 18.64
C GLU A 85 1.17 1.05 18.29
N TYR A 86 1.52 0.44 17.15
CA TYR A 86 0.81 -0.72 16.65
C TYR A 86 1.02 -1.96 17.51
N VAL A 87 -0.08 -2.55 17.91
CA VAL A 87 -0.12 -3.87 18.55
C VAL A 87 -1.15 -4.72 17.82
N THR A 88 -0.70 -5.85 17.29
CA THR A 88 -1.61 -6.77 16.58
C THR A 88 -2.61 -7.37 17.55
N SER A 89 -3.89 -7.29 17.22
CA SER A 89 -4.99 -7.87 17.99
C SER A 89 -4.93 -9.42 17.99
N ASP A 90 -5.34 -10.04 19.07
CA ASP A 90 -5.55 -11.50 19.19
C ASP A 90 -6.90 -11.95 18.60
N ARG A 91 -7.58 -11.08 17.88
CA ARG A 91 -8.87 -11.36 17.23
C ARG A 91 -8.77 -12.58 16.31
N LEU A 92 -9.84 -13.38 16.33
CA LEU A 92 -9.99 -14.50 15.40
C LEU A 92 -10.70 -14.04 14.12
N ILE A 93 -10.18 -14.47 12.99
CA ILE A 93 -10.80 -14.25 11.67
C ILE A 93 -12.11 -15.01 11.60
N ALA A 94 -13.18 -14.32 11.24
CA ALA A 94 -14.51 -14.92 11.03
C ALA A 94 -14.60 -15.64 9.67
N ALA A 95 -15.64 -16.45 9.48
CA ALA A 95 -15.88 -17.11 8.18
C ALA A 95 -16.21 -16.10 7.07
N ASP A 96 -16.94 -15.03 7.42
CA ASP A 96 -17.13 -13.88 6.54
C ASP A 96 -16.42 -12.70 7.21
N ASP A 97 -15.27 -12.29 6.66
CA ASP A 97 -14.43 -11.23 7.23
C ASP A 97 -13.77 -10.38 6.14
N ILE A 98 -13.38 -9.18 6.53
CA ILE A 98 -12.56 -8.26 5.75
C ILE A 98 -11.27 -8.01 6.51
N ILE A 99 -10.14 -8.10 5.83
CA ILE A 99 -8.82 -8.02 6.44
C ILE A 99 -7.96 -7.07 5.62
N THR A 100 -7.38 -6.06 6.24
CA THR A 100 -6.30 -5.26 5.64
C THR A 100 -4.95 -5.79 6.09
N ILE A 101 -4.04 -5.97 5.14
CA ILE A 101 -2.66 -6.42 5.36
C ILE A 101 -1.75 -5.44 4.65
N ASP A 102 -0.84 -4.83 5.41
CA ASP A 102 0.09 -3.82 4.95
C ASP A 102 1.51 -4.27 5.34
N LEU A 103 2.40 -4.36 4.36
CA LEU A 103 3.71 -5.01 4.46
C LEU A 103 4.84 -4.03 4.20
N SER A 104 5.87 -4.07 5.04
CA SER A 104 7.00 -3.15 5.02
C SER A 104 8.36 -3.86 4.95
N PRO A 105 8.64 -4.74 3.94
CA PRO A 105 9.93 -5.41 3.83
C PRO A 105 11.06 -4.42 3.59
N GLN A 106 12.25 -4.74 4.10
CA GLN A 106 13.48 -4.00 3.87
C GLN A 106 14.63 -4.96 3.55
N CYS A 107 15.51 -4.55 2.63
CA CYS A 107 16.79 -5.18 2.34
C CYS A 107 17.88 -4.11 2.34
N GLY A 108 18.75 -4.11 3.35
CA GLY A 108 19.70 -3.01 3.55
C GLY A 108 19.00 -1.67 3.70
N ASN A 109 19.19 -0.75 2.75
CA ASN A 109 18.56 0.57 2.75
C ASN A 109 17.42 0.70 1.72
N ILE A 110 16.96 -0.40 1.14
CA ILE A 110 15.90 -0.42 0.14
C ILE A 110 14.65 -1.02 0.80
N TRP A 111 13.53 -0.32 0.71
CA TRP A 111 12.27 -0.76 1.31
C TRP A 111 11.21 -0.99 0.25
N GLY A 112 10.35 -1.98 0.52
CA GLY A 112 9.09 -2.18 -0.15
C GLY A 112 7.94 -1.70 0.71
N ASP A 113 6.83 -1.38 0.09
CA ASP A 113 5.60 -0.96 0.74
C ASP A 113 4.39 -1.42 -0.07
N TYR A 114 3.52 -2.21 0.57
CA TYR A 114 2.47 -2.88 -0.18
C TYR A 114 1.31 -3.29 0.71
N ALA A 115 0.12 -2.74 0.48
CA ALA A 115 -1.06 -3.14 1.23
C ALA A 115 -2.19 -3.66 0.35
N ARG A 116 -2.94 -4.62 0.90
CA ARG A 116 -4.14 -5.18 0.26
C ARG A 116 -5.24 -5.43 1.28
N THR A 117 -6.46 -5.20 0.83
CA THR A 117 -7.67 -5.69 1.49
C THR A 117 -8.01 -7.06 0.96
N VAL A 118 -8.17 -8.02 1.86
CA VAL A 118 -8.50 -9.43 1.57
C VAL A 118 -9.88 -9.72 2.13
N ILE A 119 -10.73 -10.34 1.31
CA ILE A 119 -12.09 -10.73 1.70
C ILE A 119 -12.17 -12.24 1.88
N LEU A 120 -12.73 -12.67 3.00
CA LEU A 120 -13.16 -14.05 3.22
C LEU A 120 -14.68 -14.13 3.16
N GLU A 121 -15.19 -15.14 2.45
CA GLU A 121 -16.59 -15.55 2.48
C GLU A 121 -16.65 -17.07 2.58
N ASP A 122 -17.50 -17.59 3.48
CA ASP A 122 -17.59 -19.03 3.81
C ASP A 122 -16.22 -19.63 4.20
N GLY A 123 -15.38 -18.86 4.90
CA GLY A 123 -14.06 -19.27 5.37
C GLY A 123 -12.97 -19.35 4.29
N LYS A 124 -13.22 -18.84 3.09
CA LYS A 124 -12.29 -18.86 1.95
C LYS A 124 -12.04 -17.45 1.41
N VAL A 125 -10.83 -17.23 0.96
CA VAL A 125 -10.48 -15.97 0.27
C VAL A 125 -11.23 -15.89 -1.06
N VAL A 126 -11.79 -14.70 -1.34
CA VAL A 126 -12.43 -14.38 -2.63
C VAL A 126 -11.47 -13.47 -3.40
N ASP A 127 -10.82 -14.00 -4.42
CA ASP A 127 -9.83 -13.26 -5.22
C ASP A 127 -10.47 -12.38 -6.31
N ASP A 128 -11.59 -12.81 -6.89
CA ASP A 128 -12.31 -12.00 -7.88
C ASP A 128 -13.24 -11.02 -7.18
N ILE A 129 -12.93 -9.73 -7.28
CA ILE A 129 -13.72 -8.65 -6.69
C ILE A 129 -15.20 -8.74 -7.10
N ASN A 130 -15.49 -9.10 -8.35
CA ASN A 130 -16.87 -9.20 -8.85
C ASN A 130 -17.65 -10.34 -8.22
N SER A 131 -16.96 -11.34 -7.69
CA SER A 131 -17.55 -12.52 -7.02
C SER A 131 -17.87 -12.27 -5.54
N ILE A 132 -17.42 -11.16 -4.95
CA ILE A 132 -17.72 -10.80 -3.57
C ILE A 132 -19.23 -10.54 -3.42
N ARG A 133 -19.88 -11.29 -2.54
CA ARG A 133 -21.33 -11.25 -2.33
C ARG A 133 -21.77 -10.01 -1.55
N LYS A 134 -21.01 -9.61 -0.53
CA LYS A 134 -21.32 -8.44 0.27
C LYS A 134 -21.02 -7.16 -0.53
N PHE A 135 -22.09 -6.51 -0.95
CA PHE A 135 -22.04 -5.33 -1.85
C PHE A 135 -21.10 -4.24 -1.32
N GLU A 136 -21.15 -3.94 -0.03
CA GLU A 136 -20.30 -2.91 0.58
C GLU A 136 -18.81 -3.23 0.45
N TRP A 137 -18.41 -4.47 0.69
CA TRP A 137 -17.02 -4.91 0.56
C TRP A 137 -16.54 -4.85 -0.88
N ARG A 138 -17.38 -5.37 -1.80
CA ARG A 138 -17.10 -5.27 -3.23
C ARG A 138 -16.94 -3.82 -3.69
N ASN A 139 -17.84 -2.93 -3.27
CA ASN A 139 -17.81 -1.53 -3.64
C ASN A 139 -16.55 -0.82 -3.11
N GLY A 140 -16.10 -1.13 -1.89
CA GLY A 140 -14.87 -0.59 -1.32
C GLY A 140 -13.62 -1.01 -2.09
N LEU A 141 -13.50 -2.30 -2.46
CA LEU A 141 -12.37 -2.76 -3.28
C LEU A 141 -12.39 -2.14 -4.68
N LEU A 142 -13.58 -2.03 -5.30
CA LEU A 142 -13.71 -1.36 -6.61
C LEU A 142 -13.34 0.12 -6.54
N MET A 143 -13.65 0.79 -5.43
CA MET A 143 -13.22 2.17 -5.21
C MET A 143 -11.69 2.29 -5.13
N GLU A 144 -11.00 1.38 -4.44
CA GLU A 144 -9.54 1.34 -4.42
C GLU A 144 -8.95 1.16 -5.83
N GLU A 145 -9.54 0.28 -6.65
CA GLU A 145 -9.13 0.12 -8.05
C GLU A 145 -9.35 1.42 -8.86
N GLU A 146 -10.48 2.10 -8.65
CA GLU A 146 -10.77 3.40 -9.30
C GLU A 146 -9.74 4.45 -8.90
N LEU A 147 -9.35 4.55 -7.62
CA LEU A 147 -8.36 5.52 -7.14
C LEU A 147 -6.99 5.30 -7.76
N HIS A 148 -6.53 4.04 -7.84
CA HIS A 148 -5.26 3.72 -8.48
C HIS A 148 -5.28 3.95 -10.01
N ALA A 149 -6.39 3.65 -10.67
CA ALA A 149 -6.57 3.97 -12.08
C ALA A 149 -6.58 5.48 -12.33
N GLU A 150 -7.20 6.25 -11.44
CA GLU A 150 -7.23 7.71 -11.50
C GLU A 150 -5.85 8.33 -11.27
N LEU A 151 -5.06 7.81 -10.33
CA LEU A 151 -3.66 8.20 -10.18
C LEU A 151 -2.89 8.09 -11.50
N LEU A 152 -2.97 6.92 -12.16
CA LEU A 152 -2.26 6.67 -13.43
C LEU A 152 -2.73 7.61 -14.55
N ARG A 153 -3.98 8.06 -14.52
CA ARG A 153 -4.57 8.99 -15.49
C ARG A 153 -4.20 10.45 -15.22
N PHE A 154 -4.20 10.84 -13.95
CA PHE A 154 -4.04 12.24 -13.52
C PHE A 154 -2.58 12.65 -13.39
N ALA A 155 -1.73 11.78 -12.80
CA ALA A 155 -0.38 12.15 -12.44
C ALA A 155 0.55 12.27 -13.64
N ALA A 156 1.23 13.40 -13.71
CA ALA A 156 2.29 13.68 -14.67
C ALA A 156 3.55 14.14 -13.90
N PRO A 157 4.74 14.16 -14.53
CA PRO A 157 5.97 14.56 -13.86
C PRO A 157 5.91 15.95 -13.20
N GLN A 158 5.12 16.86 -13.75
CA GLN A 158 4.93 18.23 -13.24
C GLN A 158 3.79 18.37 -12.22
N THR A 159 3.00 17.33 -11.98
CA THR A 159 1.98 17.32 -10.91
C THR A 159 2.67 17.42 -9.56
N THR A 160 2.16 18.26 -8.67
CA THR A 160 2.65 18.36 -7.29
C THR A 160 1.98 17.32 -6.38
N PHE A 161 2.61 17.01 -5.26
CA PHE A 161 2.00 16.16 -4.23
C PHE A 161 0.69 16.77 -3.69
N GLU A 162 0.62 18.10 -3.55
CA GLU A 162 -0.60 18.79 -3.12
C GLU A 162 -1.72 18.72 -4.16
N GLU A 163 -1.43 18.85 -5.45
CA GLU A 163 -2.43 18.69 -6.51
C GLU A 163 -3.00 17.27 -6.50
N LEU A 164 -2.15 16.26 -6.36
CA LEU A 164 -2.60 14.87 -6.22
C LEU A 164 -3.46 14.68 -4.97
N TYR A 165 -3.04 15.24 -3.83
CA TYR A 165 -3.79 15.19 -2.58
C TYR A 165 -5.21 15.73 -2.74
N PHE A 166 -5.37 16.93 -3.29
CA PHE A 166 -6.69 17.53 -3.45
C PHE A 166 -7.55 16.77 -4.45
N HIS A 167 -6.97 16.38 -5.58
CA HIS A 167 -7.69 15.68 -6.64
C HIS A 167 -8.27 14.35 -6.14
N ILE A 168 -7.46 13.52 -5.50
CA ILE A 168 -7.89 12.19 -5.01
C ILE A 168 -8.84 12.30 -3.82
N ASN A 169 -8.58 13.19 -2.85
CA ASN A 169 -9.49 13.37 -1.72
C ASN A 169 -10.86 13.93 -2.15
N GLN A 170 -10.90 14.76 -3.20
CA GLN A 170 -12.17 15.19 -3.79
C GLN A 170 -12.91 14.02 -4.43
N LEU A 171 -12.22 13.16 -5.19
CA LEU A 171 -12.82 11.96 -5.80
C LEU A 171 -13.37 11.01 -4.72
N ILE A 172 -12.60 10.75 -3.63
CA ILE A 172 -13.06 9.94 -2.48
C ILE A 172 -14.39 10.49 -1.94
N THR A 173 -14.45 11.80 -1.72
CA THR A 173 -15.65 12.46 -1.18
C THR A 173 -16.83 12.40 -2.16
N ASP A 174 -16.60 12.65 -3.45
CA ASP A 174 -17.63 12.64 -4.50
C ASP A 174 -18.26 11.24 -4.68
N ARG A 175 -17.50 10.19 -4.37
CA ARG A 175 -17.96 8.78 -4.37
C ARG A 175 -18.64 8.35 -3.08
N GLY A 176 -18.79 9.25 -2.08
CA GLY A 176 -19.45 8.95 -0.79
C GLY A 176 -18.55 8.22 0.20
N PHE A 177 -17.23 8.22 -0.02
CA PHE A 177 -16.25 7.69 0.90
C PHE A 177 -15.61 8.81 1.74
N ILE A 178 -14.86 8.40 2.74
CA ILE A 178 -13.97 9.25 3.55
C ILE A 178 -12.57 8.66 3.53
N ASN A 179 -11.56 9.51 3.57
CA ASN A 179 -10.18 9.10 3.80
C ASN A 179 -9.97 8.93 5.31
N LEU A 180 -9.44 7.77 5.71
CA LEU A 180 -9.20 7.39 7.11
C LEU A 180 -7.78 7.72 7.57
N ASP A 181 -6.87 8.04 6.65
CA ASP A 181 -5.51 8.30 7.02
C ASP A 181 -5.35 9.68 7.67
N PHE A 182 -4.26 9.81 8.43
CA PHE A 182 -3.96 11.03 9.18
C PHE A 182 -3.90 12.25 8.26
N LEU A 183 -4.70 13.28 8.59
CA LEU A 183 -4.87 14.49 7.76
C LEU A 183 -5.26 14.26 6.30
N GLY A 184 -5.81 13.08 5.98
CA GLY A 184 -6.19 12.71 4.62
C GLY A 184 -5.00 12.43 3.70
N ASN A 185 -3.86 12.05 4.26
CA ASN A 185 -2.67 11.65 3.53
C ASN A 185 -2.98 10.51 2.52
N LEU A 186 -2.19 10.43 1.46
CA LEU A 186 -2.35 9.43 0.39
C LEU A 186 -1.05 8.71 0.05
N GLY A 187 -0.02 8.85 0.90
CA GLY A 187 1.27 8.22 0.70
C GLY A 187 2.46 9.14 0.91
N HIS A 188 3.64 8.61 0.64
CA HIS A 188 4.91 9.29 0.87
C HIS A 188 6.00 8.89 -0.14
N SER A 189 7.08 9.66 -0.19
CA SER A 189 8.26 9.30 -0.98
C SER A 189 8.99 8.09 -0.38
N ILE A 190 9.59 7.27 -1.23
CA ILE A 190 10.54 6.22 -0.85
C ILE A 190 11.94 6.81 -0.94
N VAL A 191 12.59 6.97 0.19
CA VAL A 191 13.91 7.60 0.34
C VAL A 191 14.83 6.76 1.23
N LYS A 192 16.13 7.01 1.20
CA LYS A 192 17.10 6.21 1.98
C LYS A 192 16.98 6.43 3.49
N ASP A 193 16.80 7.68 3.92
CA ASP A 193 16.50 8.00 5.31
C ASP A 193 15.00 8.27 5.46
N LYS A 194 14.33 7.43 6.23
CA LYS A 194 12.88 7.55 6.45
C LYS A 194 12.43 8.89 7.05
N ASN A 195 13.34 9.64 7.66
CA ASN A 195 13.04 10.97 8.20
C ASN A 195 12.99 12.04 7.11
N ASP A 196 13.55 11.77 5.93
CA ASP A 196 13.54 12.68 4.77
C ASP A 196 12.32 12.46 3.86
N ARG A 197 11.35 11.64 4.30
CA ARG A 197 10.12 11.42 3.54
C ARG A 197 9.32 12.70 3.40
N ILE A 198 8.80 12.91 2.21
CA ILE A 198 7.78 13.91 1.93
C ILE A 198 6.46 13.19 1.64
N TYR A 199 5.35 13.81 1.97
CA TYR A 199 4.04 13.17 2.00
C TYR A 199 3.11 13.74 0.93
N THR A 200 2.17 12.92 0.47
CA THR A 200 1.06 13.36 -0.39
C THR A 200 0.01 14.02 0.50
N GLU A 201 0.24 15.30 0.79
CA GLU A 201 -0.54 16.07 1.76
C GLU A 201 -0.72 17.52 1.33
N LYS A 202 -1.64 18.21 2.00
CA LYS A 202 -1.86 19.65 1.80
C LYS A 202 -0.60 20.44 2.16
N GLY A 203 -0.20 21.35 1.28
CA GLY A 203 0.95 22.24 1.45
C GLY A 203 2.25 21.69 0.86
N ASN A 204 2.28 20.44 0.40
CA ASN A 204 3.45 19.90 -0.28
C ASN A 204 3.44 20.24 -1.78
N THR A 205 4.12 21.31 -2.15
CA THR A 205 4.22 21.82 -3.53
C THR A 205 5.38 21.20 -4.33
N ALA A 206 6.09 20.20 -3.78
CA ALA A 206 7.11 19.46 -4.52
C ALA A 206 6.47 18.70 -5.68
N LEU A 207 7.19 18.55 -6.78
CA LEU A 207 6.73 17.80 -7.93
C LEU A 207 6.80 16.28 -7.63
N LEU A 208 5.86 15.49 -8.14
CA LEU A 208 5.92 14.03 -8.05
C LEU A 208 7.21 13.47 -8.65
N SER A 209 7.75 14.11 -9.69
CA SER A 209 9.04 13.76 -10.32
C SER A 209 10.27 14.18 -9.54
N SER A 210 10.13 14.91 -8.42
CA SER A 210 11.26 15.31 -7.57
C SER A 210 11.82 14.15 -6.75
N VAL A 211 11.08 13.04 -6.67
CA VAL A 211 11.50 11.80 -6.00
C VAL A 211 11.63 10.66 -7.01
N ASP A 212 12.46 9.67 -6.68
CA ASP A 212 12.62 8.50 -7.56
C ASP A 212 11.41 7.56 -7.49
N TYR A 213 10.84 7.41 -6.29
CA TYR A 213 9.70 6.54 -5.98
C TYR A 213 8.80 7.18 -4.94
N PHE A 214 7.50 6.90 -5.02
CA PHE A 214 6.53 7.28 -3.99
C PHE A 214 5.45 6.21 -3.85
N THR A 215 4.88 6.07 -2.65
CA THR A 215 3.70 5.24 -2.41
C THR A 215 2.44 5.98 -2.82
N PHE A 216 1.42 5.22 -3.20
CA PHE A 216 0.04 5.68 -3.22
C PHE A 216 -0.78 4.65 -2.47
N GLU A 217 -1.36 5.08 -1.34
CA GLU A 217 -1.90 4.21 -0.30
C GLU A 217 -3.23 4.71 0.29
N PRO A 218 -4.24 5.02 -0.53
CA PRO A 218 -5.52 5.42 0.03
C PRO A 218 -6.01 4.42 1.09
N HIS A 219 -6.43 4.94 2.24
CA HIS A 219 -7.12 4.17 3.26
C HIS A 219 -8.50 4.76 3.42
N ILE A 220 -9.52 4.08 2.92
CA ILE A 220 -10.85 4.64 2.75
C ILE A 220 -11.93 3.83 3.45
N SER A 221 -13.07 4.50 3.73
CA SER A 221 -14.28 3.86 4.25
C SER A 221 -15.51 4.52 3.63
N VAL A 222 -16.58 3.79 3.49
CA VAL A 222 -17.90 4.40 3.21
C VAL A 222 -18.32 5.22 4.43
N LYS A 223 -18.81 6.42 4.22
CA LYS A 223 -19.23 7.30 5.33
C LYS A 223 -20.22 6.59 6.25
N GLY A 224 -19.84 6.45 7.52
CA GLY A 224 -20.65 5.78 8.54
C GLY A 224 -20.54 4.26 8.56
N SER A 225 -19.72 3.66 7.73
CA SER A 225 -19.36 2.24 7.80
C SER A 225 -18.38 1.96 8.93
N LYS A 226 -18.33 0.68 9.31
CA LYS A 226 -17.33 0.13 10.23
C LYS A 226 -16.21 -0.62 9.52
N TYR A 227 -16.12 -0.54 8.19
CA TYR A 227 -15.10 -1.24 7.41
C TYR A 227 -14.22 -0.24 6.67
N GLY A 228 -12.92 -0.46 6.75
CA GLY A 228 -11.92 0.25 5.98
C GLY A 228 -11.35 -0.61 4.84
N TYR A 229 -10.88 0.06 3.80
CA TYR A 229 -10.25 -0.56 2.64
C TYR A 229 -8.91 0.10 2.41
N LYS A 230 -7.88 -0.69 2.13
CA LYS A 230 -6.54 -0.18 1.83
C LYS A 230 -5.93 -0.94 0.66
N LYS A 231 -5.43 -0.19 -0.31
CA LYS A 231 -4.59 -0.68 -1.38
C LYS A 231 -3.40 0.25 -1.52
N GLU A 232 -2.20 -0.31 -1.52
CA GLU A 232 -0.96 0.43 -1.64
C GLU A 232 -0.05 -0.17 -2.68
N ASN A 233 0.53 0.70 -3.49
CA ASN A 233 1.60 0.37 -4.42
C ASN A 233 2.66 1.47 -4.41
N ILE A 234 3.88 1.12 -4.84
CA ILE A 234 4.94 2.08 -5.15
C ILE A 234 4.87 2.45 -6.63
N TYR A 235 5.09 3.73 -6.92
CA TYR A 235 5.09 4.29 -8.27
C TYR A 235 6.37 5.05 -8.58
N TYR A 236 6.70 5.15 -9.87
CA TYR A 236 7.84 5.90 -10.38
C TYR A 236 7.60 6.39 -11.81
N PHE A 237 8.30 7.45 -12.23
CA PHE A 237 8.25 7.91 -13.60
C PHE A 237 9.35 7.26 -14.45
N ALA A 238 8.99 6.67 -15.60
CA ALA A 238 9.91 6.22 -16.62
C ALA A 238 9.52 6.85 -17.96
N ASP A 239 10.46 7.58 -18.57
CA ASP A 239 10.24 8.30 -19.84
C ASP A 239 9.01 9.24 -19.80
N GLY A 240 8.79 9.88 -18.63
CA GLY A 240 7.66 10.79 -18.41
C GLY A 240 6.32 10.13 -18.14
N VAL A 241 6.26 8.80 -18.10
CA VAL A 241 5.04 8.03 -17.83
C VAL A 241 5.11 7.43 -16.44
N LEU A 242 4.02 7.57 -15.66
CA LEU A 242 3.90 6.94 -14.35
C LEU A 242 3.70 5.44 -14.50
N LYS A 243 4.45 4.66 -13.73
CA LYS A 243 4.40 3.18 -13.70
C LYS A 243 4.35 2.68 -12.28
N GLU A 244 3.65 1.58 -12.08
CA GLU A 244 3.73 0.78 -10.85
C GLU A 244 5.03 -0.02 -10.82
N LEU A 245 5.67 -0.11 -9.64
CA LEU A 245 6.89 -0.85 -9.39
C LEU A 245 6.61 -2.35 -9.22
#